data_ed2a9e38b2f6dac4e7d76ae90cec7fdd
#
_entry.id   ed2a9e38b2f6dac4e7d76ae90cec7fdd
#
_cell.length_a   1.000
_cell.length_b   1.000
_cell.length_c   1.000
_cell.angle_alpha   90.00
_cell.angle_beta   90.00
_cell.angle_gamma   90.00
#
_symmetry.space_group_name_H-M   'P 1'
#
loop_
_entity.id
_entity.type
_entity.pdbx_description
1 polymer ?
#
loop_
_entity_poly.entity_id
_entity_poly.type
_entity_poly.pdbx_seq_one_letter_code
_entity_poly.pdbx_strand_id
1 'polypeptide(L)'
;MYKSFISAILSLSILSSCSFKNPLSKKDNLTYLDCPKSLILAPGKSLSSENINISISRNYSISCYFTENNMDDIIFDFNYELKIDVNSEELKKANADFWVFVTNKEETEKILESSFTKSLDISQANQDSAKLSLLFKDTVKLKRDQYDQGIKIFLSLNLSLIHI
;
A
#
# COMPACT_ATOMS: atom_id res chain seq x y z
N MET A 1 -46.30 -61.60 37.17
CA MET A 1 -44.88 -61.46 37.54
C MET A 1 -44.05 -61.27 36.26
N TYR A 2 -43.78 -60.04 35.90
CA TYR A 2 -42.92 -59.73 34.74
C TYR A 2 -41.79 -58.81 35.17
N LYS A 3 -40.58 -59.34 35.10
CA LYS A 3 -39.39 -58.58 35.35
C LYS A 3 -38.93 -57.96 34.01
N SER A 4 -39.04 -56.64 33.91
CA SER A 4 -38.48 -55.86 32.79
C SER A 4 -37.00 -55.77 32.97
N PHE A 5 -36.25 -56.24 31.98
CA PHE A 5 -34.85 -55.98 31.79
C PHE A 5 -34.72 -54.70 30.94
N ILE A 6 -34.28 -53.60 31.55
CA ILE A 6 -33.90 -52.39 30.84
C ILE A 6 -32.45 -52.55 30.46
N SER A 7 -32.20 -52.81 29.19
CA SER A 7 -30.85 -52.81 28.62
C SER A 7 -30.48 -51.36 28.32
N ALA A 8 -29.57 -50.82 29.11
CA ALA A 8 -28.98 -49.50 28.88
C ALA A 8 -27.92 -49.61 27.78
N ILE A 9 -28.27 -49.17 26.58
CA ILE A 9 -27.31 -49.00 25.49
C ILE A 9 -26.56 -47.70 25.74
N LEU A 10 -25.34 -47.81 26.22
CA LEU A 10 -24.41 -46.70 26.37
C LEU A 10 -23.81 -46.40 24.99
N SER A 11 -24.43 -45.48 24.26
CA SER A 11 -23.87 -44.96 22.99
C SER A 11 -22.69 -44.06 23.30
N LEU A 12 -21.50 -44.59 23.09
CA LEU A 12 -20.25 -43.84 23.12
C LEU A 12 -20.17 -42.94 21.87
N SER A 13 -20.61 -41.72 22.02
CA SER A 13 -20.41 -40.69 20.98
C SER A 13 -18.93 -40.30 20.97
N ILE A 14 -18.19 -40.89 20.04
CA ILE A 14 -16.84 -40.45 19.72
C ILE A 14 -16.96 -39.08 19.06
N LEU A 15 -16.80 -38.02 19.84
CA LEU A 15 -16.56 -36.66 19.33
C LEU A 15 -15.17 -36.68 18.68
N SER A 16 -15.13 -37.05 17.41
CA SER A 16 -13.99 -36.71 16.57
C SER A 16 -13.90 -35.20 16.48
N SER A 17 -13.17 -34.58 17.41
CA SER A 17 -12.73 -33.19 17.27
C SER A 17 -11.85 -33.11 16.04
N CYS A 18 -12.45 -32.78 14.89
CA CYS A 18 -11.72 -32.21 13.78
C CYS A 18 -11.05 -30.93 14.30
N SER A 19 -9.84 -31.08 14.75
CA SER A 19 -8.95 -29.95 14.92
C SER A 19 -8.76 -29.32 13.54
N PHE A 20 -9.59 -28.34 13.20
CA PHE A 20 -9.29 -27.38 12.17
C PHE A 20 -8.02 -26.66 12.62
N LYS A 21 -6.88 -27.21 12.23
CA LYS A 21 -5.67 -26.41 12.11
C LYS A 21 -5.97 -25.38 11.04
N ASN A 22 -6.56 -24.25 11.46
CA ASN A 22 -6.39 -23.03 10.71
C ASN A 22 -4.88 -22.94 10.48
N PRO A 23 -4.39 -22.88 9.25
CA PRO A 23 -3.07 -22.37 9.03
C PRO A 23 -3.16 -20.91 9.51
N LEU A 24 -2.90 -20.69 10.79
CA LEU A 24 -2.51 -19.39 11.28
C LEU A 24 -1.35 -19.03 10.38
N SER A 25 -1.63 -18.20 9.36
CA SER A 25 -0.59 -17.48 8.69
C SER A 25 0.27 -16.94 9.83
N LYS A 26 1.50 -17.37 9.93
CA LYS A 26 2.48 -16.76 10.82
C LYS A 26 2.37 -15.27 10.50
N LYS A 27 1.68 -14.53 11.36
CA LYS A 27 1.71 -13.08 11.32
C LYS A 27 3.16 -12.80 11.63
N ASP A 28 3.92 -12.44 10.61
CA ASP A 28 5.27 -11.97 10.83
C ASP A 28 5.17 -10.88 11.88
N ASN A 29 5.85 -11.08 13.01
CA ASN A 29 5.86 -10.07 14.06
C ASN A 29 6.50 -8.83 13.45
N LEU A 30 5.73 -7.76 13.35
CA LEU A 30 6.18 -6.49 12.80
C LEU A 30 6.64 -5.61 13.96
N THR A 31 7.84 -5.06 13.84
CA THR A 31 8.33 -4.01 14.74
C THR A 31 8.29 -2.67 14.02
N TYR A 32 7.42 -1.79 14.48
CA TYR A 32 7.26 -0.45 13.91
C TYR A 32 8.37 0.48 14.41
N LEU A 33 8.79 1.37 13.52
CA LEU A 33 9.81 2.38 13.74
C LEU A 33 9.21 3.77 13.53
N ASP A 34 9.90 4.79 14.04
CA ASP A 34 9.60 6.19 13.72
C ASP A 34 9.99 6.47 12.27
N CYS A 35 9.01 6.82 11.44
CA CYS A 35 9.29 7.13 10.04
C CYS A 35 10.07 8.43 9.90
N PRO A 36 11.05 8.50 8.97
CA PRO A 36 11.74 9.73 8.64
C PRO A 36 10.77 10.76 8.03
N LYS A 37 11.17 12.02 8.07
CA LYS A 37 10.39 13.10 7.43
C LYS A 37 10.26 12.85 5.94
N SER A 38 9.04 13.00 5.45
CA SER A 38 8.72 12.89 4.03
C SER A 38 8.15 14.20 3.49
N LEU A 39 8.48 14.51 2.24
CA LEU A 39 8.06 15.72 1.55
C LEU A 39 7.59 15.38 0.14
N ILE A 40 6.51 16.02 -0.30
CA ILE A 40 6.11 15.98 -1.70
C ILE A 40 6.89 17.07 -2.44
N LEU A 41 7.64 16.68 -3.47
CA LEU A 41 8.39 17.64 -4.29
C LEU A 41 7.42 18.55 -5.04
N ALA A 42 7.63 19.86 -4.95
CA ALA A 42 6.75 20.84 -5.55
C ALA A 42 6.53 20.65 -7.07
N PRO A 43 7.56 20.36 -7.90
CA PRO A 43 7.38 20.10 -9.32
C PRO A 43 6.57 18.86 -9.63
N GLY A 44 6.63 17.83 -8.76
CA GLY A 44 5.94 16.54 -8.93
C GLY A 44 4.68 16.38 -8.09
N LYS A 45 4.18 17.46 -7.50
CA LYS A 45 2.95 17.41 -6.69
C LYS A 45 1.71 17.23 -7.56
N SER A 46 1.71 17.82 -8.74
CA SER A 46 0.62 17.74 -9.70
C SER A 46 1.14 17.70 -11.12
N LEU A 47 0.41 16.99 -11.95
CA LEU A 47 0.66 16.82 -13.37
C LEU A 47 -0.56 17.27 -14.12
N SER A 48 -0.37 18.14 -15.10
CA SER A 48 -1.45 18.70 -15.92
C SER A 48 -1.19 18.46 -17.39
N SER A 49 -2.21 17.99 -18.08
CA SER A 49 -2.31 18.02 -19.54
C SER A 49 -3.64 18.67 -19.94
N GLU A 50 -3.88 18.82 -21.22
CA GLU A 50 -5.13 19.41 -21.74
C GLU A 50 -6.37 18.67 -21.23
N ASN A 51 -6.28 17.34 -21.09
CA ASN A 51 -7.43 16.47 -20.81
C ASN A 51 -7.55 16.04 -19.36
N ILE A 52 -6.48 16.15 -18.56
CA ILE A 52 -6.45 15.61 -17.21
C ILE A 52 -5.45 16.35 -16.32
N ASN A 53 -5.84 16.54 -15.06
CA ASN A 53 -4.96 17.00 -14.01
C ASN A 53 -4.92 15.97 -12.88
N ILE A 54 -3.73 15.52 -12.51
CA ILE A 54 -3.51 14.51 -11.45
C ILE A 54 -2.67 15.17 -10.37
N SER A 55 -3.06 15.00 -9.11
CA SER A 55 -2.30 15.53 -7.98
C SER A 55 -2.24 14.55 -6.82
N ILE A 56 -1.13 14.56 -6.06
CA ILE A 56 -1.03 13.85 -4.79
C ILE A 56 -1.78 14.65 -3.75
N SER A 57 -2.74 14.00 -3.08
CA SER A 57 -3.43 14.57 -1.92
C SER A 57 -2.44 14.83 -0.78
N ARG A 58 -2.76 15.81 0.08
CA ARG A 58 -2.02 16.03 1.31
C ARG A 58 -2.22 14.91 2.35
N ASN A 59 -3.28 14.10 2.16
CA ASN A 59 -3.59 12.96 3.02
C ASN A 59 -2.80 11.73 2.55
N TYR A 60 -1.54 11.68 2.89
CA TYR A 60 -0.71 10.50 2.72
C TYR A 60 -0.12 10.07 4.05
N SER A 61 0.19 8.78 4.18
CA SER A 61 0.85 8.23 5.35
C SER A 61 1.96 7.27 4.95
N ILE A 62 2.98 7.21 5.79
CA ILE A 62 4.08 6.26 5.66
C ILE A 62 4.13 5.45 6.94
N SER A 63 4.23 4.13 6.81
CA SER A 63 4.50 3.23 7.92
C SER A 63 5.87 2.60 7.71
N CYS A 64 6.70 2.59 8.75
CA CYS A 64 8.06 2.09 8.72
C CYS A 64 8.19 0.95 9.71
N TYR A 65 8.67 -0.20 9.26
CA TYR A 65 8.78 -1.38 10.10
C TYR A 65 9.79 -2.38 9.54
N PHE A 66 10.15 -3.36 10.34
CA PHE A 66 10.86 -4.56 9.91
C PHE A 66 10.15 -5.80 10.46
N THR A 67 10.47 -6.95 9.90
CA THR A 67 9.97 -8.25 10.37
C THR A 67 11.03 -8.94 11.23
N GLU A 68 10.63 -9.71 12.21
CA GLU A 68 11.58 -10.50 13.04
C GLU A 68 12.44 -11.46 12.20
N ASN A 69 11.89 -11.91 11.07
CA ASN A 69 12.59 -12.82 10.17
C ASN A 69 13.60 -12.09 9.24
N ASN A 70 13.49 -10.77 9.11
CA ASN A 70 14.40 -9.96 8.31
C ASN A 70 14.59 -8.58 8.99
N MET A 71 15.57 -8.51 9.88
CA MET A 71 15.90 -7.28 10.60
C MET A 71 16.79 -6.33 9.80
N ASP A 72 17.37 -6.81 8.70
CA ASP A 72 18.32 -6.04 7.87
C ASP A 72 17.64 -5.11 6.90
N ASP A 73 16.36 -5.35 6.59
CA ASP A 73 15.57 -4.54 5.68
C ASP A 73 14.48 -3.77 6.44
N ILE A 74 14.47 -2.46 6.29
CA ILE A 74 13.39 -1.60 6.73
C ILE A 74 12.39 -1.47 5.58
N ILE A 75 11.12 -1.72 5.89
CA ILE A 75 10.01 -1.67 4.95
C ILE A 75 9.27 -0.36 5.15
N PHE A 76 9.02 0.35 4.06
CA PHE A 76 8.24 1.58 4.01
C PHE A 76 6.97 1.32 3.21
N ASP A 77 5.82 1.37 3.86
CA ASP A 77 4.51 1.32 3.22
C ASP A 77 3.96 2.73 3.04
N PHE A 78 3.78 3.14 1.79
CA PHE A 78 3.20 4.41 1.40
C PHE A 78 1.73 4.22 1.08
N ASN A 79 0.85 4.90 1.82
CA ASN A 79 -0.57 4.98 1.49
C ASN A 79 -0.85 6.42 1.05
N TYR A 80 -1.36 6.61 -0.14
CA TYR A 80 -1.61 7.94 -0.70
C TYR A 80 -2.85 7.96 -1.59
N GLU A 81 -3.39 9.14 -1.75
CA GLU A 81 -4.56 9.42 -2.58
C GLU A 81 -4.12 10.26 -3.77
N LEU A 82 -4.49 9.84 -4.98
CA LEU A 82 -4.42 10.66 -6.18
C LEU A 82 -5.78 11.30 -6.44
N LYS A 83 -5.77 12.62 -6.55
CA LYS A 83 -6.92 13.42 -6.99
C LYS A 83 -6.78 13.67 -8.48
N ILE A 84 -7.84 13.38 -9.21
CA ILE A 84 -7.88 13.42 -10.66
C ILE A 84 -9.01 14.32 -11.08
N ASP A 85 -8.71 15.36 -11.83
CA ASP A 85 -9.68 16.23 -12.49
C ASP A 85 -9.63 15.91 -13.98
N VAL A 86 -10.76 15.52 -14.56
CA VAL A 86 -10.87 15.14 -15.97
C VAL A 86 -11.56 16.26 -16.77
N ASN A 87 -10.92 16.71 -17.84
CA ASN A 87 -11.41 17.79 -18.68
C ASN A 87 -11.96 17.29 -20.02
N SER A 88 -11.89 15.97 -20.29
CA SER A 88 -12.35 15.37 -21.54
C SER A 88 -13.24 14.16 -21.27
N GLU A 89 -14.42 14.11 -21.87
CA GLU A 89 -15.35 13.00 -21.77
C GLU A 89 -14.88 11.73 -22.52
N GLU A 90 -13.94 11.88 -23.43
CA GLU A 90 -13.41 10.76 -24.23
C GLU A 90 -12.34 9.97 -23.48
N LEU A 91 -11.68 10.59 -22.49
CA LEU A 91 -10.60 9.96 -21.73
C LEU A 91 -11.15 8.97 -20.71
N LYS A 92 -10.87 7.67 -20.91
CA LYS A 92 -11.34 6.58 -20.03
C LYS A 92 -10.26 6.01 -19.15
N LYS A 93 -9.00 6.13 -19.57
CA LYS A 93 -7.83 5.58 -18.84
C LYS A 93 -6.65 6.53 -18.95
N ALA A 94 -5.86 6.59 -17.90
CA ALA A 94 -4.59 7.31 -17.87
C ALA A 94 -3.57 6.49 -17.08
N ASN A 95 -2.28 6.79 -17.25
CA ASN A 95 -1.21 6.24 -16.42
C ASN A 95 -0.47 7.40 -15.75
N ALA A 96 -0.08 7.20 -14.51
CA ALA A 96 0.78 8.11 -13.77
C ALA A 96 1.86 7.32 -13.04
N ASP A 97 3.09 7.82 -13.06
CA ASP A 97 4.17 7.24 -12.27
C ASP A 97 4.27 7.99 -10.94
N PHE A 98 4.19 7.23 -9.87
CA PHE A 98 4.49 7.69 -8.53
C PHE A 98 5.93 7.31 -8.20
N TRP A 99 6.72 8.31 -7.82
CA TRP A 99 8.14 8.17 -7.54
C TRP A 99 8.42 8.37 -6.07
N VAL A 100 9.29 7.51 -5.54
CA VAL A 100 9.85 7.60 -4.20
C VAL A 100 11.36 7.74 -4.32
N PHE A 101 11.90 8.83 -3.79
CA PHE A 101 13.34 9.06 -3.69
C PHE A 101 13.72 9.06 -2.23
N VAL A 102 14.81 8.36 -1.91
CA VAL A 102 15.41 8.38 -0.57
C VAL A 102 16.81 8.96 -0.70
N THR A 103 17.10 9.94 0.13
CA THR A 103 18.43 10.56 0.21
C THR A 103 19.03 10.37 1.60
N ASN A 104 20.32 10.62 1.74
CA ASN A 104 20.92 10.84 3.04
C ASN A 104 20.32 12.08 3.72
N LYS A 105 20.60 12.25 5.00
CA LYS A 105 20.06 13.34 5.83
C LYS A 105 20.42 14.74 5.29
N GLU A 106 21.58 14.89 4.69
CA GLU A 106 22.11 16.12 4.12
C GLU A 106 21.60 16.43 2.72
N GLU A 107 20.84 15.51 2.09
CA GLU A 107 20.31 15.61 0.71
C GLU A 107 21.40 15.71 -0.39
N THR A 108 22.61 15.23 -0.07
CA THR A 108 23.74 15.26 -0.99
C THR A 108 23.89 14.01 -1.83
N GLU A 109 23.27 12.91 -1.39
CA GLU A 109 23.35 11.61 -2.06
C GLU A 109 21.98 10.95 -2.15
N LYS A 110 21.64 10.44 -3.35
CA LYS A 110 20.47 9.61 -3.58
C LYS A 110 20.80 8.17 -3.23
N ILE A 111 20.13 7.62 -2.22
CA ILE A 111 20.31 6.25 -1.74
C ILE A 111 19.43 5.28 -2.52
N LEU A 112 18.19 5.69 -2.79
CA LEU A 112 17.20 4.85 -3.46
C LEU A 112 16.31 5.69 -4.37
N GLU A 113 15.89 5.08 -5.48
CA GLU A 113 14.86 5.58 -6.37
C GLU A 113 13.95 4.42 -6.76
N SER A 114 12.64 4.61 -6.60
CA SER A 114 11.63 3.64 -7.02
C SER A 114 10.48 4.33 -7.71
N SER A 115 9.98 3.73 -8.78
CA SER A 115 8.80 4.22 -9.50
C SER A 115 7.72 3.14 -9.56
N PHE A 116 6.48 3.58 -9.48
CA PHE A 116 5.29 2.73 -9.49
C PHE A 116 4.29 3.29 -10.50
N THR A 117 4.14 2.62 -11.62
CA THR A 117 3.15 3.00 -12.63
C THR A 117 1.74 2.64 -12.16
N LYS A 118 0.85 3.61 -12.12
CA LYS A 118 -0.55 3.48 -11.75
C LYS A 118 -1.43 3.61 -12.98
N SER A 119 -2.20 2.55 -13.26
CA SER A 119 -3.26 2.62 -14.25
C SER A 119 -4.52 3.19 -13.58
N LEU A 120 -5.00 4.30 -14.10
CA LEU A 120 -6.13 5.07 -13.58
C LEU A 120 -7.34 4.79 -14.47
N ASP A 121 -8.35 4.13 -13.92
CA ASP A 121 -9.66 4.00 -14.58
C ASP A 121 -10.50 5.23 -14.22
N ILE A 122 -10.68 6.11 -15.21
CA ILE A 122 -11.39 7.38 -15.06
C ILE A 122 -12.76 7.37 -15.73
N SER A 123 -13.21 6.21 -16.21
CA SER A 123 -14.52 6.08 -16.86
C SER A 123 -15.68 6.51 -15.97
N GLN A 124 -15.55 6.36 -14.65
CA GLN A 124 -16.56 6.77 -13.67
C GLN A 124 -16.60 8.30 -13.43
N ALA A 125 -15.49 9.00 -13.65
CA ALA A 125 -15.44 10.46 -13.48
C ALA A 125 -16.39 11.21 -14.41
N ASN A 126 -16.66 10.64 -15.59
CA ASN A 126 -17.46 11.27 -16.63
C ASN A 126 -18.98 11.13 -16.42
N GLN A 127 -19.44 10.33 -15.42
CA GLN A 127 -20.87 10.08 -15.20
C GLN A 127 -21.49 11.01 -14.16
N ASP A 128 -20.77 11.33 -13.08
CA ASP A 128 -21.31 12.07 -11.93
C ASP A 128 -20.51 13.34 -11.56
N SER A 129 -19.21 13.35 -11.80
CA SER A 129 -18.34 14.49 -11.56
C SER A 129 -17.04 14.37 -12.35
N ALA A 130 -16.50 15.50 -12.77
CA ALA A 130 -15.18 15.57 -13.42
C ALA A 130 -14.02 15.27 -12.42
N LYS A 131 -14.31 14.87 -11.18
CA LYS A 131 -13.34 14.65 -10.11
C LYS A 131 -13.40 13.24 -9.57
N LEU A 132 -12.24 12.61 -9.42
CA LEU A 132 -12.10 11.28 -8.88
C LEU A 132 -10.96 11.27 -7.85
N SER A 133 -11.11 10.43 -6.82
CA SER A 133 -10.08 10.15 -5.82
C SER A 133 -9.78 8.67 -5.79
N LEU A 134 -8.53 8.29 -6.01
CA LEU A 134 -8.06 6.90 -5.99
C LEU A 134 -7.01 6.70 -4.92
N LEU A 135 -7.18 5.66 -4.11
CA LEU A 135 -6.25 5.28 -3.04
C LEU A 135 -5.28 4.22 -3.55
N PHE A 136 -4.00 4.41 -3.26
CA PHE A 136 -2.93 3.50 -3.62
C PHE A 136 -2.08 3.15 -2.42
N LYS A 137 -1.46 1.98 -2.50
CA LYS A 137 -0.45 1.52 -1.56
C LYS A 137 0.76 1.01 -2.34
N ASP A 138 1.95 1.46 -1.96
CA ASP A 138 3.22 0.98 -2.49
C ASP A 138 4.20 0.69 -1.35
N THR A 139 5.14 -0.19 -1.62
CA THR A 139 6.12 -0.63 -0.63
C THR A 139 7.53 -0.49 -1.20
N VAL A 140 8.40 0.10 -0.41
CA VAL A 140 9.84 0.22 -0.69
C VAL A 140 10.62 -0.42 0.44
N LYS A 141 11.78 -1.00 0.12
CA LYS A 141 12.70 -1.58 1.11
C LYS A 141 14.04 -0.84 1.08
N LEU A 142 14.59 -0.60 2.25
CA LEU A 142 15.89 0.01 2.44
C LEU A 142 16.70 -0.83 3.42
N LYS A 143 18.02 -0.87 3.27
CA LYS A 143 18.88 -1.52 4.25
C LYS A 143 18.88 -0.74 5.57
N ARG A 144 18.92 -1.48 6.68
CA ARG A 144 18.90 -0.88 8.03
C ARG A 144 20.06 0.06 8.28
N ASP A 145 21.25 -0.28 7.82
CA ASP A 145 22.45 0.55 7.97
C ASP A 145 22.30 1.93 7.30
N GLN A 146 21.60 1.97 6.15
CA GLN A 146 21.26 3.21 5.46
C GLN A 146 20.20 4.02 6.23
N TYR A 147 19.17 3.34 6.76
CA TYR A 147 18.13 3.97 7.58
C TYR A 147 18.74 4.58 8.86
N ASP A 148 19.61 3.85 9.56
CA ASP A 148 20.22 4.26 10.84
C ASP A 148 21.16 5.46 10.69
N GLN A 149 21.71 5.71 9.50
CA GLN A 149 22.49 6.91 9.17
C GLN A 149 21.63 8.18 9.06
N GLY A 150 20.31 8.02 9.04
CA GLY A 150 19.34 9.09 8.84
C GLY A 150 19.10 9.38 7.38
N ILE A 151 17.83 9.43 7.02
CA ILE A 151 17.38 9.60 5.64
C ILE A 151 16.26 10.64 5.55
N LYS A 152 16.02 11.12 4.33
CA LYS A 152 14.83 11.88 3.94
C LYS A 152 14.14 11.20 2.78
N ILE A 153 12.82 11.31 2.74
CA ILE A 153 11.98 10.70 1.72
C ILE A 153 11.29 11.80 0.92
N PHE A 154 11.36 11.69 -0.40
CA PHE A 154 10.68 12.59 -1.31
C PHE A 154 9.73 11.83 -2.20
N LEU A 155 8.53 12.37 -2.37
CA LEU A 155 7.45 11.83 -3.19
C LEU A 155 7.20 12.75 -4.37
N SER A 156 6.95 12.17 -5.53
CA SER A 156 6.72 12.92 -6.77
C SER A 156 5.82 12.13 -7.71
N LEU A 157 5.07 12.84 -8.55
CA LEU A 157 4.46 12.28 -9.74
C LEU A 157 5.31 12.62 -10.96
N ASN A 158 5.35 11.70 -11.91
CA ASN A 158 5.84 11.96 -13.25
C ASN A 158 4.81 11.43 -14.24
N LEU A 159 4.52 12.20 -15.27
CA LEU A 159 3.75 11.72 -16.41
C LEU A 159 4.70 10.94 -17.32
N SER A 160 4.73 9.63 -17.15
CA SER A 160 5.12 8.80 -18.27
C SER A 160 4.01 8.94 -19.31
N LEU A 161 4.38 9.43 -20.50
CA LEU A 161 3.54 9.71 -21.66
C LEU A 161 2.21 8.94 -21.62
N ILE A 162 1.12 9.69 -21.54
CA ILE A 162 -0.23 9.17 -21.72
C ILE A 162 -0.24 8.55 -23.12
N HIS A 163 -0.16 7.23 -23.18
CA HIS A 163 -0.52 6.50 -24.38
C HIS A 163 -2.06 6.54 -24.45
N ILE A 164 -2.55 7.47 -25.24
CA ILE A 164 -3.94 7.55 -25.67
C ILE A 164 -4.26 6.35 -26.55
#